data_6c22eced6e88e005693e82aed7b4be01
#
_entry.id   6c22eced6e88e005693e82aed7b4be01
#
_cell.length_a   1.000
_cell.length_b   1.000
_cell.length_c   1.000
_cell.angle_alpha   90.00
_cell.angle_beta   90.00
_cell.angle_gamma   90.00
#
_symmetry.space_group_name_H-M   'P 1'
#
loop_
_entity.id
_entity.type
_entity.pdbx_description
1 polymer ?
#
loop_
_entity_poly.entity_id
_entity_poly.type
_entity_poly.pdbx_seq_one_letter_code
_entity_poly.pdbx_strand_id
1 'polypeptide(L)'
;MHPRAGASLSRRRFLSLSAGGAVSGAAALSGCALQVSDSVSGGSGDSVTLMVKPEDIAPELIRQCQKDTGITIKTVQQDITKLIAMLTAGNPPDLVRAVGATDTAYFAARDVMEELDPYFAKSGVLKLDDLDPVNDLWRFDGKTQGKGPRYGMAKDFSQDSMYWYNTASFDKAGVDYPAELEPITFEEWLENARRLVRRKNGQTTVFGGTYSGLTRAALLTGLTASAGGSLFDDDFSRVDFTTPEARKALTWYIDFCKAKVGPSLILLDPNGWDGPTYQAGRMAMSNSGYWMGGMINTDEKLAEVSRLAPAPKFAGGPRLSPCQGGTGLWMPRKAKNKDAAWRVFEWFFGEAPAKARAAGGWGIPTLKSLRPLMPARTEYQKRVLKVQENELKHFSVVAFSPYITGDSFDALFNQIAPAAMKGEMSVDALARRLNSVINEQIKRGKEQVA
;
A
#
# COMPACT_ATOMS: atom_id res chain seq x y z
N MET A 1 0.83 21.17 60.31
CA MET A 1 1.79 22.04 59.60
C MET A 1 1.44 21.98 58.11
N HIS A 2 1.23 23.15 57.52
CA HIS A 2 0.57 23.36 56.23
C HIS A 2 1.30 22.89 55.00
N PRO A 3 0.57 22.53 53.91
CA PRO A 3 1.14 22.25 52.60
C PRO A 3 1.35 23.57 51.80
N ARG A 4 2.48 23.60 51.03
CA ARG A 4 2.73 24.70 50.11
C ARG A 4 2.20 24.39 48.71
N ALA A 5 1.44 25.36 48.20
CA ALA A 5 0.83 25.37 46.88
C ALA A 5 1.84 25.47 45.74
N GLY A 6 1.63 24.69 44.71
CA GLY A 6 2.35 24.81 43.40
C GLY A 6 1.72 25.91 42.58
N ALA A 7 2.54 26.86 42.14
CA ALA A 7 2.14 27.96 41.26
C ALA A 7 2.11 27.55 39.79
N SER A 8 0.96 27.70 39.15
CA SER A 8 0.77 27.55 37.71
C SER A 8 1.38 28.75 36.96
N LEU A 9 2.31 28.47 36.03
CA LEU A 9 2.90 29.49 35.15
C LEU A 9 1.94 29.78 33.96
N SER A 10 1.48 31.02 33.88
CA SER A 10 0.59 31.52 32.82
C SER A 10 1.36 31.74 31.50
N ARG A 11 0.69 31.45 30.37
CA ARG A 11 1.20 31.60 28.98
C ARG A 11 1.73 32.99 28.59
N ARG A 12 1.48 34.00 29.39
CA ARG A 12 1.95 35.39 29.15
C ARG A 12 3.37 35.69 29.59
N ARG A 13 4.02 34.82 30.37
CA ARG A 13 5.41 35.02 30.82
C ARG A 13 6.48 34.42 29.91
N PHE A 14 6.08 33.71 28.85
CA PHE A 14 7.02 33.11 27.89
C PHE A 14 7.45 34.05 26.73
N LEU A 15 6.80 35.20 26.59
CA LEU A 15 7.03 36.13 25.47
C LEU A 15 7.81 37.43 25.84
N SER A 16 8.37 37.51 27.06
CA SER A 16 9.05 38.73 27.52
C SER A 16 10.54 38.58 27.86
N LEU A 17 11.23 37.53 27.38
CA LEU A 17 12.66 37.29 27.64
C LEU A 17 13.43 36.98 26.33
N SER A 18 13.31 37.83 25.33
CA SER A 18 14.19 37.78 24.16
C SER A 18 14.39 39.17 23.55
N ALA A 19 15.03 40.06 24.32
CA ALA A 19 15.66 41.22 23.76
C ALA A 19 16.96 41.47 24.53
N GLY A 20 18.09 41.22 23.89
CA GLY A 20 19.41 41.64 24.36
C GLY A 20 20.50 40.55 24.26
N GLY A 21 21.39 40.68 23.27
CA GLY A 21 22.66 39.96 23.26
C GLY A 21 23.01 39.28 21.92
N ALA A 22 23.50 40.08 20.98
CA ALA A 22 24.26 39.56 19.85
C ALA A 22 25.62 39.06 20.33
N VAL A 23 26.00 37.81 20.05
CA VAL A 23 27.34 37.35 19.65
C VAL A 23 27.25 35.92 19.12
N SER A 24 27.72 35.70 17.92
CA SER A 24 28.22 34.55 17.18
C SER A 24 28.22 33.15 17.83
N GLY A 25 27.52 32.22 17.19
CA GLY A 25 27.67 30.79 17.44
C GLY A 25 26.74 30.01 16.53
N ALA A 26 27.19 29.70 15.30
CA ALA A 26 26.52 28.75 14.42
C ALA A 26 26.62 27.35 15.01
N ALA A 27 25.54 26.87 15.59
CA ALA A 27 25.37 25.45 15.91
C ALA A 27 24.29 24.88 15.00
N ALA A 28 24.73 24.03 14.10
CA ALA A 28 23.94 23.31 13.13
C ALA A 28 22.93 22.36 13.82
N LEU A 29 21.65 22.57 13.59
CA LEU A 29 20.62 21.54 13.78
C LEU A 29 20.70 20.60 12.58
N SER A 30 21.50 19.56 12.70
CA SER A 30 21.59 18.46 11.74
C SER A 30 20.35 17.60 11.86
N GLY A 31 19.32 17.89 11.05
CA GLY A 31 18.36 16.89 10.68
C GLY A 31 19.06 15.83 9.84
N CYS A 32 18.94 14.54 10.19
CA CYS A 32 19.45 13.44 9.40
C CYS A 32 18.75 13.39 8.03
N ALA A 33 19.23 14.21 7.10
CA ALA A 33 19.06 13.94 5.68
C ALA A 33 20.14 12.90 5.33
N LEU A 34 19.73 11.75 4.82
CA LEU A 34 20.63 10.83 4.14
C LEU A 34 21.20 11.60 2.92
N GLN A 35 22.35 12.24 3.14
CA GLN A 35 23.15 12.77 2.04
C GLN A 35 23.79 11.56 1.35
N VAL A 36 23.26 11.19 0.18
CA VAL A 36 24.07 10.52 -0.81
C VAL A 36 25.09 11.54 -1.29
N SER A 37 26.36 11.29 -0.97
CA SER A 37 27.49 12.16 -1.28
C SER A 37 27.52 12.56 -2.74
N ASP A 38 27.52 13.87 -2.98
CA ASP A 38 27.91 14.47 -4.25
C ASP A 38 29.36 14.13 -4.57
N SER A 39 29.56 13.24 -5.51
CA SER A 39 30.80 13.15 -6.30
C SER A 39 30.51 12.51 -7.66
N VAL A 40 29.77 13.19 -8.50
CA VAL A 40 29.90 13.07 -9.95
C VAL A 40 30.02 14.48 -10.50
N SER A 41 31.21 14.81 -10.91
CA SER A 41 31.57 16.08 -11.52
C SER A 41 30.84 16.29 -12.85
N GLY A 42 30.21 17.47 -12.97
CA GLY A 42 30.12 18.26 -14.18
C GLY A 42 29.42 17.64 -15.39
N GLY A 43 28.11 17.88 -15.45
CA GLY A 43 27.33 17.95 -16.67
C GLY A 43 26.09 18.77 -16.36
N SER A 44 25.73 19.74 -17.20
CA SER A 44 24.43 20.40 -17.21
C SER A 44 23.37 19.38 -17.66
N GLY A 45 23.24 18.28 -16.93
CA GLY A 45 22.30 17.22 -17.21
C GLY A 45 20.97 17.45 -16.50
N ASP A 46 19.91 16.98 -17.11
CA ASP A 46 18.58 17.00 -16.52
C ASP A 46 18.57 16.30 -15.16
N SER A 47 17.79 16.82 -14.21
CA SER A 47 17.61 16.19 -12.91
C SER A 47 16.13 15.94 -12.66
N VAL A 48 15.79 14.81 -12.06
CA VAL A 48 14.42 14.39 -11.71
C VAL A 48 14.34 14.10 -10.22
N THR A 49 13.36 14.71 -9.57
CA THR A 49 13.05 14.44 -8.16
C THR A 49 11.93 13.42 -8.06
N LEU A 50 12.22 12.28 -7.42
CA LEU A 50 11.25 11.20 -7.15
C LEU A 50 10.78 11.29 -5.69
N MET A 51 9.48 11.40 -5.45
CA MET A 51 8.92 11.17 -4.12
C MET A 51 8.44 9.73 -4.01
N VAL A 52 9.19 8.91 -3.28
CA VAL A 52 8.98 7.45 -3.17
C VAL A 52 9.26 6.98 -1.74
N LYS A 53 8.82 5.78 -1.41
CA LYS A 53 9.27 5.09 -0.19
C LYS A 53 10.64 4.45 -0.45
N PRO A 54 11.55 4.39 0.54
CA PRO A 54 12.86 3.77 0.38
C PRO A 54 12.81 2.31 -0.10
N GLU A 55 11.80 1.58 0.32
CA GLU A 55 11.57 0.18 -0.07
C GLU A 55 11.08 -0.01 -1.51
N ASP A 56 10.56 1.04 -2.16
CA ASP A 56 10.05 0.94 -3.53
C ASP A 56 11.16 1.02 -4.59
N ILE A 57 12.30 1.63 -4.25
CA ILE A 57 13.41 1.83 -5.19
C ILE A 57 14.77 1.69 -4.49
N ALA A 58 15.45 0.58 -4.77
CA ALA A 58 16.77 0.33 -4.21
C ALA A 58 17.83 1.31 -4.75
N PRO A 59 18.85 1.68 -3.95
CA PRO A 59 19.92 2.57 -4.40
C PRO A 59 20.62 2.10 -5.68
N GLU A 60 20.75 0.79 -5.89
CA GLU A 60 21.30 0.18 -7.10
C GLU A 60 20.48 0.53 -8.33
N LEU A 61 19.15 0.49 -8.20
CA LEU A 61 18.22 0.81 -9.28
C LEU A 61 18.31 2.30 -9.65
N ILE A 62 18.50 3.18 -8.65
CA ILE A 62 18.73 4.63 -8.88
C ILE A 62 20.03 4.82 -9.68
N ARG A 63 21.14 4.19 -9.26
CA ARG A 63 22.43 4.26 -9.99
C ARG A 63 22.31 3.73 -11.42
N GLN A 64 21.57 2.64 -11.61
CA GLN A 64 21.34 2.09 -12.95
C GLN A 64 20.52 3.04 -13.82
N CYS A 65 19.45 3.64 -13.27
CA CYS A 65 18.66 4.66 -13.96
C CYS A 65 19.53 5.83 -14.43
N GLN A 66 20.34 6.38 -13.54
CA GLN A 66 21.25 7.50 -13.86
C GLN A 66 22.25 7.12 -14.97
N LYS A 67 22.79 5.89 -14.92
CA LYS A 67 23.70 5.38 -15.95
C LYS A 67 23.02 5.22 -17.31
N ASP A 68 21.82 4.65 -17.34
CA ASP A 68 21.13 4.31 -18.59
C ASP A 68 20.48 5.53 -19.25
N THR A 69 20.02 6.51 -18.45
CA THR A 69 19.29 7.68 -18.93
C THR A 69 20.15 8.95 -19.03
N GLY A 70 21.27 9.01 -18.31
CA GLY A 70 22.05 10.23 -18.13
C GLY A 70 21.41 11.26 -17.21
N ILE A 71 20.27 10.97 -16.59
CA ILE A 71 19.48 11.87 -15.75
C ILE A 71 19.86 11.69 -14.29
N THR A 72 20.16 12.79 -13.60
CA THR A 72 20.42 12.78 -12.16
C THR A 72 19.13 12.55 -11.38
N ILE A 73 19.08 11.52 -10.53
CA ILE A 73 17.90 11.20 -9.70
C ILE A 73 18.10 11.71 -8.28
N LYS A 74 17.15 12.49 -7.80
CA LYS A 74 17.03 12.93 -6.40
C LYS A 74 15.81 12.27 -5.78
N THR A 75 15.96 11.66 -4.61
CA THR A 75 14.83 11.02 -3.91
C THR A 75 14.36 11.87 -2.72
N VAL A 76 13.06 11.92 -2.54
CA VAL A 76 12.39 12.50 -1.37
C VAL A 76 11.51 11.42 -0.78
N GLN A 77 11.61 11.20 0.53
CA GLN A 77 10.75 10.24 1.21
C GLN A 77 9.27 10.65 1.07
N GLN A 78 8.43 9.69 0.72
CA GLN A 78 7.00 9.90 0.57
C GLN A 78 6.38 10.31 1.91
N ASP A 79 5.67 11.44 1.88
CA ASP A 79 4.86 11.98 2.97
C ASP A 79 3.72 12.78 2.34
N ILE A 80 2.48 12.41 2.64
CA ILE A 80 1.30 13.02 2.02
C ILE A 80 1.15 14.50 2.40
N THR A 81 1.47 14.87 3.64
CA THR A 81 1.39 16.25 4.11
C THR A 81 2.41 17.13 3.38
N LYS A 82 3.64 16.63 3.26
CA LYS A 82 4.71 17.28 2.50
C LYS A 82 4.37 17.41 1.03
N LEU A 83 3.80 16.36 0.42
CA LEU A 83 3.37 16.38 -0.98
C LEU A 83 2.32 17.48 -1.21
N ILE A 84 1.26 17.52 -0.38
CA ILE A 84 0.21 18.55 -0.49
C ILE A 84 0.80 19.95 -0.33
N ALA A 85 1.71 20.17 0.61
CA ALA A 85 2.40 21.46 0.79
C ALA A 85 3.23 21.86 -0.45
N MET A 86 3.97 20.92 -1.04
CA MET A 86 4.76 21.15 -2.26
C MET A 86 3.89 21.44 -3.48
N LEU A 87 2.77 20.71 -3.65
CA LEU A 87 1.78 20.95 -4.71
C LEU A 87 1.16 22.35 -4.57
N THR A 88 0.75 22.72 -3.36
CA THR A 88 0.16 24.03 -3.05
C THR A 88 1.15 25.17 -3.30
N ALA A 89 2.42 25.00 -2.92
CA ALA A 89 3.49 25.96 -3.17
C ALA A 89 3.91 26.04 -4.65
N GLY A 90 3.38 25.18 -5.52
CA GLY A 90 3.73 25.14 -6.94
C GLY A 90 5.14 24.64 -7.24
N ASN A 91 5.73 23.90 -6.33
CA ASN A 91 7.07 23.31 -6.45
C ASN A 91 7.05 21.80 -6.10
N PRO A 92 6.27 20.98 -6.84
CA PRO A 92 6.17 19.55 -6.59
C PRO A 92 7.45 18.79 -6.99
N PRO A 93 7.60 17.52 -6.58
CA PRO A 93 8.53 16.58 -7.21
C PRO A 93 8.18 16.39 -8.69
N ASP A 94 9.10 15.81 -9.47
CA ASP A 94 8.83 15.52 -10.88
C ASP A 94 8.05 14.22 -11.09
N LEU A 95 8.26 13.23 -10.23
CA LEU A 95 7.46 12.00 -10.18
C LEU A 95 7.11 11.65 -8.74
N VAL A 96 5.91 11.13 -8.53
CA VAL A 96 5.36 10.79 -7.22
C VAL A 96 4.81 9.38 -7.21
N ARG A 97 5.15 8.63 -6.19
CA ARG A 97 4.59 7.31 -5.92
C ARG A 97 3.14 7.42 -5.46
N ALA A 98 2.30 6.52 -5.95
CA ALA A 98 0.91 6.37 -5.52
C ALA A 98 0.44 4.92 -5.55
N VAL A 99 -0.74 4.68 -5.00
CA VAL A 99 -1.53 3.44 -5.16
C VAL A 99 -2.71 3.75 -6.06
N GLY A 100 -2.87 2.99 -7.16
CA GLY A 100 -3.83 3.33 -8.21
C GLY A 100 -5.25 3.56 -7.69
N ALA A 101 -5.79 2.64 -6.91
CA ALA A 101 -7.18 2.69 -6.45
C ALA A 101 -7.46 3.84 -5.45
N THR A 102 -6.54 4.12 -4.53
CA THR A 102 -6.80 5.03 -3.40
C THR A 102 -6.32 6.46 -3.61
N ASP A 103 -5.47 6.69 -4.63
CA ASP A 103 -4.80 7.99 -4.77
C ASP A 103 -5.14 8.70 -6.10
N THR A 104 -5.31 7.94 -7.21
CA THR A 104 -5.47 8.54 -8.54
C THR A 104 -6.65 9.50 -8.60
N ALA A 105 -7.85 9.06 -8.21
CA ALA A 105 -9.04 9.88 -8.28
C ALA A 105 -8.93 11.14 -7.39
N TYR A 106 -8.31 11.02 -6.21
CA TYR A 106 -8.12 12.14 -5.29
C TYR A 106 -7.26 13.26 -5.89
N PHE A 107 -6.11 12.91 -6.47
CA PHE A 107 -5.19 13.92 -7.02
C PHE A 107 -5.67 14.42 -8.40
N ALA A 108 -6.25 13.57 -9.24
CA ALA A 108 -6.80 13.96 -10.53
C ALA A 108 -7.98 14.94 -10.37
N ALA A 109 -8.91 14.70 -9.42
CA ALA A 109 -10.01 15.61 -9.13
C ALA A 109 -9.56 17.02 -8.69
N ARG A 110 -8.32 17.17 -8.21
CA ARG A 110 -7.71 18.46 -7.80
C ARG A 110 -6.86 19.10 -8.88
N ASP A 111 -6.90 18.54 -10.10
CA ASP A 111 -6.20 19.09 -11.26
C ASP A 111 -4.66 19.23 -11.06
N VAL A 112 -4.07 18.38 -10.21
CA VAL A 112 -2.63 18.44 -9.89
C VAL A 112 -1.79 17.42 -10.63
N MET A 113 -2.43 16.46 -11.33
CA MET A 113 -1.76 15.43 -12.12
C MET A 113 -1.67 15.84 -13.60
N GLU A 114 -0.57 15.48 -14.25
CA GLU A 114 -0.38 15.60 -15.69
C GLU A 114 -1.07 14.47 -16.42
N GLU A 115 -1.76 14.78 -17.53
CA GLU A 115 -2.32 13.76 -18.42
C GLU A 115 -1.21 13.09 -19.21
N LEU A 116 -1.08 11.77 -19.10
CA LEU A 116 0.01 11.03 -19.71
C LEU A 116 -0.32 10.43 -21.09
N ASP A 117 -1.57 10.48 -21.56
CA ASP A 117 -1.93 9.96 -22.86
C ASP A 117 -1.09 10.54 -24.02
N PRO A 118 -0.74 11.85 -24.06
CA PRO A 118 0.12 12.41 -25.10
C PRO A 118 1.56 11.85 -25.07
N TYR A 119 2.04 11.46 -23.88
CA TYR A 119 3.37 10.85 -23.71
C TYR A 119 3.34 9.40 -24.16
N PHE A 120 2.33 8.62 -23.77
CA PHE A 120 2.13 7.24 -24.23
C PHE A 120 1.99 7.18 -25.78
N ALA A 121 1.29 8.11 -26.39
CA ALA A 121 1.12 8.16 -27.85
C ALA A 121 2.44 8.32 -28.61
N LYS A 122 3.43 8.99 -28.01
CA LYS A 122 4.76 9.21 -28.59
C LYS A 122 5.78 8.16 -28.16
N SER A 123 5.48 7.35 -27.13
CA SER A 123 6.41 6.40 -26.56
C SER A 123 6.80 5.29 -27.53
N GLY A 124 8.10 5.03 -27.64
CA GLY A 124 8.64 3.84 -28.28
C GLY A 124 8.61 2.60 -27.38
N VAL A 125 8.50 2.81 -26.07
CA VAL A 125 8.68 1.78 -25.04
C VAL A 125 7.35 1.34 -24.43
N LEU A 126 6.50 2.29 -24.01
CA LEU A 126 5.22 2.03 -23.37
C LEU A 126 4.08 2.17 -24.38
N LYS A 127 3.39 1.07 -24.68
CA LYS A 127 2.28 1.03 -25.63
C LYS A 127 0.96 0.84 -24.91
N LEU A 128 -0.06 1.62 -25.25
CA LEU A 128 -1.39 1.57 -24.61
C LEU A 128 -2.08 0.22 -24.79
N ASP A 129 -1.90 -0.43 -25.94
CA ASP A 129 -2.46 -1.75 -26.26
C ASP A 129 -1.74 -2.90 -25.51
N ASP A 130 -0.52 -2.68 -25.01
CA ASP A 130 0.21 -3.61 -24.18
C ASP A 130 -0.15 -3.49 -22.69
N LEU A 131 -0.83 -2.42 -22.28
CA LEU A 131 -1.25 -2.24 -20.90
C LEU A 131 -2.29 -3.27 -20.49
N ASP A 132 -2.11 -3.85 -19.29
CA ASP A 132 -3.16 -4.61 -18.63
C ASP A 132 -4.30 -3.67 -18.19
N PRO A 133 -5.58 -4.11 -18.25
CA PRO A 133 -6.73 -3.31 -17.82
C PRO A 133 -6.66 -2.81 -16.37
N VAL A 134 -5.88 -3.45 -15.49
CA VAL A 134 -5.64 -2.94 -14.12
C VAL A 134 -5.10 -1.51 -14.12
N ASN A 135 -4.40 -1.11 -15.18
CA ASN A 135 -3.92 0.27 -15.34
C ASN A 135 -5.03 1.29 -15.57
N ASP A 136 -6.27 0.87 -15.82
CA ASP A 136 -7.39 1.82 -15.89
C ASP A 136 -7.70 2.44 -14.52
N LEU A 137 -7.26 1.82 -13.42
CA LEU A 137 -7.29 2.46 -12.09
C LEU A 137 -6.46 3.74 -11.99
N TRP A 138 -5.58 4.00 -12.97
CA TRP A 138 -4.79 5.22 -13.12
C TRP A 138 -5.44 6.24 -14.08
N ARG A 139 -6.74 6.07 -14.37
CA ARG A 139 -7.57 6.96 -15.19
C ARG A 139 -8.68 7.56 -14.35
N PHE A 140 -9.08 8.78 -14.68
CA PHE A 140 -10.20 9.48 -14.03
C PHE A 140 -10.81 10.52 -14.97
N ASP A 141 -12.13 10.53 -15.15
CA ASP A 141 -12.84 11.45 -16.03
C ASP A 141 -13.45 12.66 -15.31
N GLY A 142 -13.05 12.90 -14.06
CA GLY A 142 -13.61 13.92 -13.17
C GLY A 142 -14.75 13.37 -12.28
N LYS A 143 -15.27 12.19 -12.59
CA LYS A 143 -16.37 11.56 -11.85
C LYS A 143 -16.09 10.09 -11.54
N THR A 144 -15.61 9.34 -12.52
CA THR A 144 -15.48 7.88 -12.44
C THR A 144 -14.03 7.47 -12.63
N GLN A 145 -13.48 6.74 -11.65
CA GLN A 145 -12.18 6.09 -11.81
C GLN A 145 -12.29 4.95 -12.85
N GLY A 146 -11.24 4.75 -13.63
CA GLY A 146 -11.19 3.76 -14.69
C GLY A 146 -11.58 4.32 -16.07
N LYS A 147 -11.96 5.58 -16.15
CA LYS A 147 -12.35 6.26 -17.39
C LYS A 147 -11.61 7.59 -17.56
N GLY A 148 -11.69 8.17 -18.77
CA GLY A 148 -11.08 9.47 -19.07
C GLY A 148 -9.56 9.41 -19.24
N PRO A 149 -8.85 10.53 -19.04
CA PRO A 149 -7.39 10.63 -19.18
C PRO A 149 -6.64 9.71 -18.23
N ARG A 150 -5.45 9.30 -18.65
CA ARG A 150 -4.49 8.53 -17.84
C ARG A 150 -3.52 9.45 -17.14
N TYR A 151 -3.33 9.24 -15.84
CA TYR A 151 -2.48 10.07 -15.00
C TYR A 151 -1.24 9.34 -14.46
N GLY A 152 -1.16 8.04 -14.64
CA GLY A 152 -0.06 7.23 -14.13
C GLY A 152 -0.11 5.80 -14.64
N MET A 153 0.72 4.95 -14.03
CA MET A 153 0.81 3.54 -14.35
C MET A 153 1.33 2.77 -13.13
N ALA A 154 0.82 1.57 -12.92
CA ALA A 154 1.37 0.64 -11.92
C ALA A 154 2.64 -0.06 -12.43
N LYS A 155 3.58 -0.33 -11.52
CA LYS A 155 4.80 -1.11 -11.84
C LYS A 155 4.50 -2.61 -12.03
N ASP A 156 3.57 -3.11 -11.26
CA ASP A 156 3.05 -4.46 -11.22
C ASP A 156 1.74 -4.45 -10.43
N PHE A 157 1.02 -5.56 -10.42
CA PHE A 157 -0.17 -5.70 -9.59
C PHE A 157 -0.25 -7.09 -8.99
N SER A 158 -1.10 -7.21 -7.98
CA SER A 158 -1.42 -8.47 -7.33
C SER A 158 -2.84 -8.40 -6.77
N GLN A 159 -3.44 -9.55 -6.60
CA GLN A 159 -4.68 -9.71 -5.85
C GLN A 159 -4.31 -9.86 -4.38
N ASP A 160 -4.33 -8.74 -3.66
CA ASP A 160 -3.65 -8.56 -2.38
C ASP A 160 -4.35 -9.28 -1.20
N SER A 161 -5.55 -9.82 -1.42
CA SER A 161 -6.24 -10.66 -0.44
C SER A 161 -5.89 -12.15 -0.53
N MET A 162 -5.18 -12.59 -1.58
CA MET A 162 -4.56 -13.92 -1.61
C MET A 162 -3.52 -14.01 -0.49
N TYR A 163 -3.25 -15.23 -0.04
CA TYR A 163 -2.28 -15.42 1.04
C TYR A 163 -1.33 -16.59 0.76
N TRP A 164 -0.12 -16.43 1.27
CA TRP A 164 0.87 -17.50 1.32
C TRP A 164 0.72 -18.28 2.61
N TYR A 165 0.95 -19.58 2.56
CA TYR A 165 1.02 -20.41 3.76
C TYR A 165 2.23 -21.33 3.74
N ASN A 166 2.75 -21.60 4.94
CA ASN A 166 3.91 -22.46 5.16
C ASN A 166 3.47 -23.86 5.55
N THR A 167 3.66 -24.85 4.67
CA THR A 167 3.23 -26.24 4.88
C THR A 167 3.83 -26.86 6.12
N ALA A 168 5.12 -26.61 6.42
CA ALA A 168 5.76 -27.14 7.62
C ALA A 168 5.12 -26.62 8.92
N SER A 169 4.56 -25.41 8.91
CA SER A 169 3.79 -24.89 10.04
C SER A 169 2.44 -25.58 10.19
N PHE A 170 1.77 -25.91 9.08
CA PHE A 170 0.51 -26.64 9.06
C PHE A 170 0.70 -28.08 9.53
N ASP A 171 1.70 -28.80 8.99
CA ASP A 171 2.04 -30.17 9.40
C ASP A 171 2.32 -30.25 10.90
N LYS A 172 3.16 -29.35 11.41
CA LYS A 172 3.51 -29.29 12.83
C LYS A 172 2.31 -29.00 13.74
N ALA A 173 1.27 -28.33 13.20
CA ALA A 173 0.05 -28.01 13.92
C ALA A 173 -1.04 -29.05 13.78
N GLY A 174 -0.91 -30.00 12.85
CA GLY A 174 -1.98 -30.93 12.49
C GLY A 174 -3.20 -30.18 11.94
N VAL A 175 -2.95 -29.15 11.10
CA VAL A 175 -3.98 -28.38 10.39
C VAL A 175 -3.96 -28.82 8.94
N ASP A 176 -5.12 -29.13 8.37
CA ASP A 176 -5.24 -29.50 6.96
C ASP A 176 -4.90 -28.31 6.05
N TYR A 177 -4.29 -28.59 4.90
CA TYR A 177 -4.00 -27.57 3.92
C TYR A 177 -5.29 -27.03 3.29
N PRO A 178 -5.34 -25.73 2.99
CA PRO A 178 -6.40 -25.17 2.16
C PRO A 178 -6.46 -25.87 0.80
N ALA A 179 -7.65 -25.97 0.23
CA ALA A 179 -7.81 -26.44 -1.14
C ALA A 179 -7.04 -25.51 -2.11
N GLU A 180 -6.41 -26.13 -3.14
CA GLU A 180 -5.49 -25.38 -4.02
C GLU A 180 -6.18 -24.24 -4.78
N LEU A 181 -7.42 -24.46 -5.25
CA LEU A 181 -8.13 -23.52 -6.15
C LEU A 181 -9.44 -23.00 -5.57
N GLU A 182 -9.87 -23.50 -4.42
CA GLU A 182 -11.10 -23.06 -3.77
C GLU A 182 -10.79 -22.26 -2.52
N PRO A 183 -11.45 -21.09 -2.33
CA PRO A 183 -11.23 -20.25 -1.16
C PRO A 183 -11.81 -20.88 0.10
N ILE A 184 -11.07 -20.77 1.20
CA ILE A 184 -11.65 -20.92 2.54
C ILE A 184 -12.44 -19.67 2.92
N THR A 185 -13.23 -19.77 3.98
CA THR A 185 -13.89 -18.59 4.53
C THR A 185 -12.94 -17.75 5.38
N PHE A 186 -13.25 -16.46 5.58
CA PHE A 186 -12.51 -15.61 6.52
C PHE A 186 -12.60 -16.13 7.96
N GLU A 187 -13.72 -16.75 8.29
CA GLU A 187 -13.93 -17.42 9.58
C GLU A 187 -12.97 -18.61 9.75
N GLU A 188 -12.87 -19.50 8.74
CA GLU A 188 -11.92 -20.62 8.72
C GLU A 188 -10.47 -20.14 8.72
N TRP A 189 -10.17 -19.08 7.98
CA TRP A 189 -8.82 -18.48 7.97
C TRP A 189 -8.40 -18.05 9.37
N LEU A 190 -9.28 -17.36 10.11
CA LEU A 190 -9.00 -16.90 11.47
C LEU A 190 -8.88 -18.08 12.46
N GLU A 191 -9.70 -19.12 12.29
CA GLU A 191 -9.60 -20.33 13.11
C GLU A 191 -8.28 -21.08 12.85
N ASN A 192 -7.89 -21.24 11.59
CA ASN A 192 -6.58 -21.79 11.24
C ASN A 192 -5.45 -20.96 11.85
N ALA A 193 -5.53 -19.63 11.81
CA ALA A 193 -4.53 -18.76 12.43
C ALA A 193 -4.43 -18.99 13.95
N ARG A 194 -5.54 -19.23 14.65
CA ARG A 194 -5.55 -19.57 16.09
C ARG A 194 -4.88 -20.93 16.36
N ARG A 195 -5.07 -21.92 15.52
CA ARG A 195 -4.45 -23.25 15.65
C ARG A 195 -2.96 -23.25 15.30
N LEU A 196 -2.54 -22.39 14.38
CA LEU A 196 -1.18 -22.28 13.87
C LEU A 196 -0.25 -21.44 14.77
N VAL A 197 -0.79 -20.53 15.61
CA VAL A 197 0.04 -19.70 16.48
C VAL A 197 0.80 -20.56 17.51
N ARG A 198 2.10 -20.29 17.66
CA ARG A 198 2.95 -20.98 18.65
C ARG A 198 3.45 -19.98 19.68
N ARG A 199 3.42 -20.39 20.95
CA ARG A 199 3.94 -19.57 22.07
C ARG A 199 4.87 -20.43 22.92
N LYS A 200 5.92 -19.79 23.42
CA LYS A 200 6.85 -20.38 24.40
C LYS A 200 7.13 -19.33 25.48
N ASN A 201 6.93 -19.68 26.73
CA ASN A 201 7.11 -18.77 27.86
C ASN A 201 6.32 -17.45 27.71
N GLY A 202 5.08 -17.52 27.21
CA GLY A 202 4.22 -16.34 26.97
C GLY A 202 4.55 -15.52 25.72
N GLN A 203 5.67 -15.78 25.05
CA GLN A 203 6.07 -15.09 23.82
C GLN A 203 5.65 -15.85 22.58
N THR A 204 5.16 -15.15 21.56
CA THR A 204 4.83 -15.73 20.25
C THR A 204 6.12 -16.07 19.51
N THR A 205 6.33 -17.33 19.20
CA THR A 205 7.48 -17.84 18.44
C THR A 205 7.14 -18.05 16.96
N VAL A 206 5.88 -18.38 16.66
CA VAL A 206 5.34 -18.42 15.30
C VAL A 206 3.97 -17.73 15.31
N PHE A 207 3.76 -16.77 14.46
CA PHE A 207 2.47 -16.17 14.21
C PHE A 207 1.61 -17.09 13.35
N GLY A 208 0.33 -17.20 13.67
CA GLY A 208 -0.62 -18.01 12.91
C GLY A 208 -0.95 -17.39 11.55
N GLY A 209 -1.04 -16.07 11.49
CA GLY A 209 -1.26 -15.37 10.24
C GLY A 209 -1.40 -13.86 10.40
N THR A 210 -1.27 -13.14 9.30
CA THR A 210 -1.46 -11.68 9.26
C THR A 210 -2.34 -11.26 8.10
N TYR A 211 -3.07 -10.16 8.30
CA TYR A 211 -3.78 -9.37 7.30
C TYR A 211 -3.32 -7.91 7.35
N SER A 212 -2.01 -7.68 7.43
CA SER A 212 -1.39 -6.35 7.56
C SER A 212 -0.85 -5.79 6.23
N GLY A 213 -0.76 -6.60 5.17
CA GLY A 213 -0.21 -6.20 3.86
C GLY A 213 -1.06 -5.19 3.08
N LEU A 214 -2.34 -5.01 3.46
CA LEU A 214 -3.25 -4.04 2.87
C LEU A 214 -3.37 -2.78 3.74
N THR A 215 -3.57 -1.61 3.12
CA THR A 215 -4.05 -0.41 3.84
C THR A 215 -5.43 -0.69 4.46
N ARG A 216 -5.76 -0.01 5.55
CA ARG A 216 -7.09 -0.21 6.20
C ARG A 216 -8.22 0.16 5.26
N ALA A 217 -8.02 1.22 4.49
CA ALA A 217 -8.94 1.65 3.44
C ALA A 217 -9.25 0.51 2.45
N ALA A 218 -8.22 -0.08 1.84
CA ALA A 218 -8.39 -1.15 0.86
C ALA A 218 -8.91 -2.44 1.51
N LEU A 219 -8.41 -2.81 2.68
CA LEU A 219 -8.84 -4.00 3.40
C LEU A 219 -10.33 -3.96 3.74
N LEU A 220 -10.81 -2.89 4.39
CA LEU A 220 -12.20 -2.80 4.83
C LEU A 220 -13.17 -2.67 3.65
N THR A 221 -12.76 -1.96 2.58
CA THR A 221 -13.54 -1.92 1.33
C THR A 221 -13.64 -3.30 0.71
N GLY A 222 -12.53 -4.03 0.59
CA GLY A 222 -12.50 -5.38 0.03
C GLY A 222 -13.27 -6.41 0.88
N LEU A 223 -13.14 -6.35 2.21
CA LEU A 223 -13.90 -7.21 3.13
C LEU A 223 -15.41 -6.94 3.04
N THR A 224 -15.82 -5.66 2.95
CA THR A 224 -17.23 -5.31 2.78
C THR A 224 -17.78 -5.83 1.46
N ALA A 225 -17.02 -5.71 0.37
CA ALA A 225 -17.39 -6.27 -0.93
C ALA A 225 -17.49 -7.81 -0.87
N SER A 226 -16.56 -8.48 -0.20
CA SER A 226 -16.60 -9.94 0.02
C SER A 226 -17.77 -10.39 0.91
N ALA A 227 -18.35 -9.49 1.71
CA ALA A 227 -19.59 -9.74 2.45
C ALA A 227 -20.84 -9.50 1.59
N GLY A 228 -20.70 -8.99 0.37
CA GLY A 228 -21.80 -8.75 -0.58
C GLY A 228 -22.34 -7.31 -0.58
N GLY A 229 -21.63 -6.36 0.02
CA GLY A 229 -22.03 -4.95 0.10
C GLY A 229 -20.99 -3.98 -0.43
N SER A 230 -21.22 -2.70 -0.20
CA SER A 230 -20.28 -1.60 -0.47
C SER A 230 -20.04 -0.80 0.80
N LEU A 231 -18.79 -0.36 1.03
CA LEU A 231 -18.47 0.54 2.13
C LEU A 231 -18.83 1.98 1.80
N PHE A 232 -18.76 2.36 0.51
CA PHE A 232 -19.11 3.67 0.01
C PHE A 232 -20.49 3.65 -0.64
N ASP A 233 -21.15 4.81 -0.66
CA ASP A 233 -22.31 5.04 -1.51
C ASP A 233 -21.92 5.14 -3.00
N ASP A 234 -22.93 5.25 -3.90
CA ASP A 234 -22.73 5.16 -5.34
C ASP A 234 -21.89 6.31 -5.93
N ASP A 235 -21.88 7.48 -5.28
CA ASP A 235 -21.09 8.65 -5.72
C ASP A 235 -19.80 8.84 -4.89
N PHE A 236 -19.45 7.86 -4.04
CA PHE A 236 -18.27 7.85 -3.16
C PHE A 236 -18.20 9.06 -2.21
N SER A 237 -19.31 9.71 -1.93
CA SER A 237 -19.40 10.89 -1.07
C SER A 237 -19.59 10.57 0.41
N ARG A 238 -19.78 9.29 0.75
CA ARG A 238 -20.01 8.83 2.11
C ARG A 238 -19.59 7.38 2.30
N VAL A 239 -19.10 7.04 3.49
CA VAL A 239 -18.97 5.65 3.98
C VAL A 239 -20.10 5.31 4.93
N ASP A 240 -20.46 4.02 4.99
CA ASP A 240 -21.38 3.51 6.00
C ASP A 240 -20.92 2.16 6.58
N PHE A 241 -20.30 2.22 7.75
CA PHE A 241 -19.89 1.05 8.52
C PHE A 241 -21.04 0.38 9.28
N THR A 242 -22.28 0.93 9.22
CA THR A 242 -23.41 0.38 9.95
C THR A 242 -24.25 -0.59 9.12
N THR A 243 -24.00 -0.69 7.81
CA THR A 243 -24.63 -1.73 6.97
C THR A 243 -24.25 -3.13 7.49
N PRO A 244 -25.10 -4.15 7.30
CA PRO A 244 -24.80 -5.52 7.75
C PRO A 244 -23.44 -6.03 7.22
N GLU A 245 -23.12 -5.77 5.96
CA GLU A 245 -21.92 -6.24 5.26
C GLU A 245 -20.67 -5.51 5.79
N ALA A 246 -20.70 -4.19 5.91
CA ALA A 246 -19.59 -3.41 6.43
C ALA A 246 -19.35 -3.71 7.92
N ARG A 247 -20.43 -3.94 8.69
CA ARG A 247 -20.34 -4.36 10.08
C ARG A 247 -19.72 -5.75 10.19
N LYS A 248 -20.09 -6.72 9.32
CA LYS A 248 -19.50 -8.06 9.28
C LYS A 248 -18.00 -7.97 9.02
N ALA A 249 -17.59 -7.17 8.03
CA ALA A 249 -16.20 -6.89 7.70
C ALA A 249 -15.43 -6.28 8.88
N LEU A 250 -15.98 -5.24 9.49
CA LEU A 250 -15.37 -4.56 10.63
C LEU A 250 -15.24 -5.49 11.84
N THR A 251 -16.28 -6.28 12.14
CA THR A 251 -16.27 -7.27 13.23
C THR A 251 -15.16 -8.29 13.05
N TRP A 252 -15.06 -8.87 11.85
CA TRP A 252 -14.02 -9.85 11.56
C TRP A 252 -12.61 -9.26 11.78
N TYR A 253 -12.36 -8.03 11.30
CA TYR A 253 -11.05 -7.39 11.46
C TYR A 253 -10.73 -7.09 12.94
N ILE A 254 -11.72 -6.65 13.71
CA ILE A 254 -11.56 -6.43 15.15
C ILE A 254 -11.29 -7.76 15.88
N ASP A 255 -11.98 -8.84 15.53
CA ASP A 255 -11.78 -10.16 16.12
C ASP A 255 -10.42 -10.77 15.75
N PHE A 256 -9.94 -10.54 14.52
CA PHE A 256 -8.56 -10.88 14.12
C PHE A 256 -7.55 -10.15 15.02
N CYS A 257 -7.70 -8.85 15.23
CA CYS A 257 -6.80 -8.09 16.09
C CYS A 257 -6.85 -8.55 17.55
N LYS A 258 -8.07 -8.82 18.10
CA LYS A 258 -8.26 -9.35 19.46
C LYS A 258 -7.65 -10.73 19.66
N ALA A 259 -7.68 -11.57 18.64
CA ALA A 259 -7.13 -12.92 18.70
C ALA A 259 -5.60 -12.94 18.88
N LYS A 260 -4.90 -11.86 18.56
CA LYS A 260 -3.42 -11.72 18.68
C LYS A 260 -2.68 -12.89 18.03
N VAL A 261 -3.20 -13.38 16.91
CA VAL A 261 -2.63 -14.51 16.17
C VAL A 261 -1.48 -14.09 15.25
N GLY A 262 -1.34 -12.80 14.99
CA GLY A 262 -0.28 -12.25 14.14
C GLY A 262 -0.22 -10.72 14.18
N PRO A 263 0.72 -10.14 13.42
CA PRO A 263 0.83 -8.70 13.26
C PRO A 263 -0.50 -8.06 12.89
N SER A 264 -0.78 -6.94 13.53
CA SER A 264 -2.03 -6.19 13.40
C SER A 264 -1.81 -4.76 13.88
N LEU A 265 -2.86 -3.93 13.88
CA LEU A 265 -2.78 -2.56 14.38
C LEU A 265 -2.33 -2.45 15.86
N ILE A 266 -2.61 -3.47 16.68
CA ILE A 266 -2.24 -3.49 18.11
C ILE A 266 -1.10 -4.47 18.44
N LEU A 267 -0.55 -5.16 17.46
CA LEU A 267 0.57 -6.08 17.59
C LEU A 267 1.49 -5.90 16.37
N LEU A 268 2.49 -5.06 16.50
CA LEU A 268 3.37 -4.74 15.38
C LEU A 268 4.25 -5.92 14.98
N ASP A 269 4.56 -6.04 13.69
CA ASP A 269 5.59 -6.98 13.22
C ASP A 269 6.96 -6.51 13.71
N PRO A 270 7.77 -7.40 14.32
CA PRO A 270 9.09 -7.03 14.83
C PRO A 270 10.09 -6.59 13.73
N ASN A 271 9.82 -6.95 12.48
CA ASN A 271 10.65 -6.62 11.32
C ASN A 271 10.05 -5.50 10.45
N GLY A 272 8.97 -4.84 10.91
CA GLY A 272 8.26 -3.77 10.20
C GLY A 272 7.27 -4.26 9.14
N TRP A 273 7.46 -5.46 8.59
CA TRP A 273 6.55 -6.12 7.66
C TRP A 273 6.72 -7.66 7.72
N ASP A 274 5.77 -8.39 7.19
CA ASP A 274 5.62 -9.84 7.36
C ASP A 274 6.61 -10.69 6.55
N GLY A 275 7.23 -10.16 5.48
CA GLY A 275 8.16 -10.91 4.63
C GLY A 275 9.32 -11.55 5.38
N PRO A 276 10.18 -10.80 6.10
CA PRO A 276 11.27 -11.37 6.88
C PRO A 276 10.80 -12.33 7.97
N THR A 277 9.62 -12.08 8.56
CA THR A 277 9.03 -12.96 9.57
C THR A 277 8.57 -14.29 8.94
N TYR A 278 7.98 -14.24 7.73
CA TYR A 278 7.62 -15.41 6.95
C TYR A 278 8.86 -16.19 6.49
N GLN A 279 9.86 -15.51 5.94
CA GLN A 279 11.13 -16.12 5.50
C GLN A 279 11.85 -16.83 6.64
N ALA A 280 11.80 -16.30 7.85
CA ALA A 280 12.37 -16.93 9.04
C ALA A 280 11.53 -18.12 9.56
N GLY A 281 10.47 -18.55 8.89
CA GLY A 281 9.56 -19.63 9.33
C GLY A 281 8.77 -19.27 10.60
N ARG A 282 8.64 -17.99 10.91
CA ARG A 282 7.94 -17.51 12.11
C ARG A 282 6.54 -16.94 11.84
N MET A 283 6.02 -17.17 10.63
CA MET A 283 4.66 -16.84 10.24
C MET A 283 4.09 -17.98 9.40
N ALA A 284 2.92 -18.48 9.77
CA ALA A 284 2.29 -19.62 9.09
C ALA A 284 1.48 -19.18 7.87
N MET A 285 0.80 -18.00 7.93
CA MET A 285 0.02 -17.45 6.82
C MET A 285 0.31 -15.94 6.68
N SER A 286 0.47 -15.46 5.43
CA SER A 286 0.72 -14.05 5.12
C SER A 286 -0.13 -13.61 3.93
N ASN A 287 -0.99 -12.59 4.10
CA ASN A 287 -1.80 -12.05 3.02
C ASN A 287 -1.01 -11.02 2.19
N SER A 288 -0.15 -11.49 1.35
CA SER A 288 0.75 -10.63 0.57
C SER A 288 0.57 -10.77 -0.94
N GLY A 289 -0.46 -11.51 -1.38
CA GLY A 289 -0.72 -11.74 -2.80
C GLY A 289 0.46 -12.37 -3.55
N TYR A 290 0.38 -12.40 -4.87
CA TYR A 290 1.40 -13.02 -5.72
C TYR A 290 2.78 -12.35 -5.58
N TRP A 291 2.83 -11.04 -5.33
CA TRP A 291 4.08 -10.25 -5.32
C TRP A 291 5.13 -10.76 -4.32
N MET A 292 4.73 -11.37 -3.20
CA MET A 292 5.67 -11.94 -2.24
C MET A 292 6.43 -13.15 -2.82
N GLY A 293 5.96 -13.72 -3.90
CA GLY A 293 6.65 -14.76 -4.67
C GLY A 293 8.04 -14.32 -5.12
N GLY A 294 8.26 -13.03 -5.36
CA GLY A 294 9.58 -12.48 -5.69
C GLY A 294 10.64 -12.74 -4.62
N MET A 295 10.27 -12.63 -3.35
CA MET A 295 11.16 -12.99 -2.24
C MET A 295 11.30 -14.52 -2.11
N ILE A 296 10.21 -15.26 -2.22
CA ILE A 296 10.22 -16.72 -2.06
C ILE A 296 11.04 -17.39 -3.16
N ASN A 297 10.99 -16.88 -4.39
CA ASN A 297 11.77 -17.40 -5.53
C ASN A 297 13.29 -17.32 -5.33
N THR A 298 13.79 -16.52 -4.40
CA THR A 298 15.22 -16.41 -4.09
C THR A 298 15.72 -17.41 -3.06
N ASP A 299 14.84 -18.22 -2.45
CA ASP A 299 15.16 -19.18 -1.40
C ASP A 299 14.46 -20.53 -1.70
N GLU A 300 15.23 -21.52 -2.19
CA GLU A 300 14.70 -22.83 -2.55
C GLU A 300 14.02 -23.55 -1.39
N LYS A 301 14.58 -23.46 -0.17
CA LYS A 301 14.00 -24.10 1.02
C LYS A 301 12.68 -23.46 1.41
N LEU A 302 12.60 -22.14 1.26
CA LEU A 302 11.34 -21.44 1.50
C LEU A 302 10.30 -21.79 0.43
N ALA A 303 10.70 -21.90 -0.83
CA ALA A 303 9.83 -22.29 -1.95
C ALA A 303 9.25 -23.71 -1.77
N GLU A 304 10.02 -24.66 -1.26
CA GLU A 304 9.57 -26.03 -0.98
C GLU A 304 8.37 -26.07 -0.03
N VAL A 305 8.38 -25.23 1.00
CA VAL A 305 7.34 -25.19 2.04
C VAL A 305 6.28 -24.11 1.84
N SER A 306 6.43 -23.26 0.84
CA SER A 306 5.47 -22.17 0.58
C SER A 306 4.42 -22.57 -0.44
N ARG A 307 3.19 -22.16 -0.20
CA ARG A 307 2.06 -22.31 -1.12
C ARG A 307 1.26 -21.04 -1.17
N LEU A 308 0.84 -20.65 -2.38
CA LEU A 308 -0.13 -19.57 -2.58
C LEU A 308 -1.54 -20.15 -2.50
N ALA A 309 -2.45 -19.44 -1.86
CA ALA A 309 -3.85 -19.82 -1.73
C ALA A 309 -4.78 -18.71 -2.23
N PRO A 310 -5.99 -19.07 -2.71
CA PRO A 310 -7.03 -18.12 -3.09
C PRO A 310 -7.36 -17.12 -2.00
N ALA A 311 -7.85 -15.95 -2.40
CA ALA A 311 -8.37 -14.94 -1.47
C ALA A 311 -9.55 -15.54 -0.67
N PRO A 312 -9.56 -15.47 0.67
CA PRO A 312 -10.70 -15.92 1.46
C PRO A 312 -11.96 -15.12 1.13
N LYS A 313 -13.12 -15.71 1.39
CA LYS A 313 -14.43 -15.05 1.23
C LYS A 313 -15.26 -15.19 2.51
N PHE A 314 -16.24 -14.35 2.73
CA PHE A 314 -17.21 -14.63 3.78
C PHE A 314 -18.15 -15.76 3.38
N ALA A 315 -18.59 -16.56 4.37
CA ALA A 315 -19.62 -17.57 4.17
C ALA A 315 -20.89 -16.92 3.57
N GLY A 316 -21.36 -17.49 2.44
CA GLY A 316 -22.51 -16.97 1.69
C GLY A 316 -22.21 -15.71 0.83
N GLY A 317 -21.02 -15.14 0.93
CA GLY A 317 -20.62 -13.96 0.14
C GLY A 317 -20.05 -14.33 -1.23
N PRO A 318 -19.90 -13.33 -2.14
CA PRO A 318 -19.32 -13.52 -3.45
C PRO A 318 -17.84 -13.93 -3.36
N ARG A 319 -17.35 -14.69 -4.33
CA ARG A 319 -15.92 -14.92 -4.51
C ARG A 319 -15.31 -13.74 -5.23
N LEU A 320 -14.53 -12.95 -4.53
CA LEU A 320 -13.82 -11.78 -5.05
C LEU A 320 -12.35 -11.88 -4.69
N SER A 321 -11.49 -11.43 -5.58
CA SER A 321 -10.05 -11.35 -5.37
C SER A 321 -9.60 -9.90 -5.60
N PRO A 322 -9.69 -9.04 -4.55
CA PRO A 322 -9.49 -7.61 -4.65
C PRO A 322 -8.05 -7.23 -4.99
N CYS A 323 -7.91 -6.19 -5.83
CA CYS A 323 -6.66 -5.56 -6.19
C CYS A 323 -6.73 -4.04 -5.95
N GLN A 324 -5.67 -3.47 -5.35
CA GLN A 324 -5.53 -2.03 -5.14
C GLN A 324 -5.03 -1.27 -6.39
N GLY A 325 -4.85 -1.96 -7.52
CA GLY A 325 -4.31 -1.37 -8.75
C GLY A 325 -2.81 -1.18 -8.74
N GLY A 326 -2.10 -1.83 -7.83
CA GLY A 326 -0.66 -1.79 -7.67
C GLY A 326 -0.10 -0.44 -7.21
N THR A 327 1.19 -0.43 -6.88
CA THR A 327 1.94 0.80 -6.68
C THR A 327 2.58 1.24 -7.99
N GLY A 328 2.65 2.56 -8.21
CA GLY A 328 3.20 3.11 -9.42
C GLY A 328 3.59 4.57 -9.26
N LEU A 329 3.75 5.26 -10.37
CA LEU A 329 4.16 6.66 -10.41
C LEU A 329 3.16 7.50 -11.21
N TRP A 330 3.07 8.76 -10.84
CA TRP A 330 2.40 9.80 -11.59
C TRP A 330 3.26 11.06 -11.67
N MET A 331 2.98 11.91 -12.64
CA MET A 331 3.69 13.16 -12.88
C MET A 331 2.82 14.33 -12.41
N PRO A 332 3.27 15.19 -11.50
CA PRO A 332 2.57 16.44 -11.20
C PRO A 332 2.49 17.37 -12.41
N ARG A 333 1.34 18.04 -12.60
CA ARG A 333 1.13 18.99 -13.69
C ARG A 333 2.16 20.13 -13.70
N LYS A 334 2.64 20.54 -12.52
CA LYS A 334 3.67 21.59 -12.35
C LYS A 334 5.08 21.03 -12.19
N ALA A 335 5.34 19.76 -12.58
CA ALA A 335 6.69 19.23 -12.65
C ALA A 335 7.56 20.08 -13.58
N LYS A 336 8.81 20.32 -13.17
CA LYS A 336 9.69 21.25 -13.90
C LYS A 336 10.35 20.62 -15.11
N ASN A 337 10.67 19.33 -15.02
CA ASN A 337 11.45 18.59 -16.02
C ASN A 337 10.63 17.44 -16.59
N LYS A 338 9.48 17.74 -17.22
CA LYS A 338 8.51 16.73 -17.67
C LYS A 338 9.11 15.73 -18.66
N ASP A 339 9.94 16.17 -19.61
CA ASP A 339 10.56 15.27 -20.58
C ASP A 339 11.55 14.32 -19.92
N ALA A 340 12.39 14.82 -19.01
CA ALA A 340 13.29 13.99 -18.22
C ALA A 340 12.52 13.06 -17.28
N ALA A 341 11.45 13.55 -16.64
CA ALA A 341 10.58 12.72 -15.80
C ALA A 341 9.92 11.61 -16.60
N TRP A 342 9.43 11.91 -17.82
CA TRP A 342 8.87 10.89 -18.71
C TRP A 342 9.91 9.84 -19.11
N ARG A 343 11.15 10.25 -19.43
CA ARG A 343 12.23 9.30 -19.78
C ARG A 343 12.56 8.36 -18.61
N VAL A 344 12.57 8.87 -17.37
CA VAL A 344 12.72 8.04 -16.16
C VAL A 344 11.52 7.10 -15.98
N PHE A 345 10.31 7.59 -16.24
CA PHE A 345 9.08 6.81 -16.20
C PHE A 345 9.12 5.64 -17.21
N GLU A 346 9.47 5.90 -18.47
CA GLU A 346 9.63 4.85 -19.51
C GLU A 346 10.65 3.80 -19.10
N TRP A 347 11.81 4.25 -18.59
CA TRP A 347 12.87 3.35 -18.15
C TRP A 347 12.39 2.43 -17.03
N PHE A 348 11.70 3.00 -16.04
CA PHE A 348 11.24 2.26 -14.85
C PHE A 348 10.13 1.24 -15.18
N PHE A 349 9.22 1.60 -16.06
CA PHE A 349 8.04 0.78 -16.35
C PHE A 349 8.18 -0.14 -17.54
N GLY A 350 9.05 0.16 -18.51
CA GLY A 350 9.11 -0.57 -19.78
C GLY A 350 10.45 -1.22 -20.10
N GLU A 351 11.53 -0.85 -19.42
CA GLU A 351 12.87 -1.33 -19.77
C GLU A 351 13.38 -2.42 -18.78
N ALA A 352 14.69 -2.44 -18.53
CA ALA A 352 15.33 -3.46 -17.71
C ALA A 352 14.68 -3.71 -16.34
N PRO A 353 14.26 -2.68 -15.59
CA PRO A 353 13.61 -2.91 -14.28
C PRO A 353 12.30 -3.66 -14.37
N ALA A 354 11.47 -3.35 -15.37
CA ALA A 354 10.18 -4.03 -15.56
C ALA A 354 10.38 -5.51 -15.91
N LYS A 355 11.35 -5.81 -16.80
CA LYS A 355 11.73 -7.18 -17.14
C LYS A 355 12.28 -7.95 -15.95
N ALA A 356 13.13 -7.32 -15.13
CA ALA A 356 13.69 -7.93 -13.93
C ALA A 356 12.60 -8.24 -12.88
N ARG A 357 11.65 -7.33 -12.66
CA ARG A 357 10.51 -7.58 -11.77
C ARG A 357 9.64 -8.74 -12.26
N ALA A 358 9.30 -8.75 -13.55
CA ALA A 358 8.54 -9.83 -14.18
C ALA A 358 9.23 -11.19 -13.99
N ALA A 359 10.52 -11.28 -14.35
CA ALA A 359 11.30 -12.50 -14.23
C ALA A 359 11.52 -12.96 -12.77
N GLY A 360 11.55 -12.02 -11.83
CA GLY A 360 11.66 -12.31 -10.40
C GLY A 360 10.36 -12.74 -9.73
N GLY A 361 9.20 -12.49 -10.34
CA GLY A 361 7.89 -12.80 -9.74
C GLY A 361 7.44 -11.81 -8.66
N TRP A 362 7.86 -10.55 -8.77
CA TRP A 362 7.52 -9.47 -7.83
C TRP A 362 6.15 -8.82 -8.10
N GLY A 363 5.25 -9.54 -8.71
CA GLY A 363 3.92 -9.14 -9.09
C GLY A 363 3.60 -9.55 -10.52
N ILE A 364 2.35 -9.37 -10.92
CA ILE A 364 1.94 -9.60 -12.31
C ILE A 364 2.35 -8.37 -13.11
N PRO A 365 3.10 -8.52 -14.22
CA PRO A 365 3.48 -7.40 -15.06
C PRO A 365 2.26 -6.65 -15.59
N THR A 366 2.30 -5.34 -15.53
CA THR A 366 1.26 -4.45 -16.08
C THR A 366 1.40 -4.24 -17.59
N LEU A 367 2.52 -4.63 -18.18
CA LEU A 367 2.70 -4.84 -19.62
C LEU A 367 2.45 -6.32 -19.94
N LYS A 368 1.46 -6.61 -20.77
CA LYS A 368 1.08 -7.97 -21.17
C LYS A 368 2.22 -8.71 -21.85
N SER A 369 3.05 -8.00 -22.63
CA SER A 369 4.24 -8.53 -23.31
C SER A 369 5.31 -9.09 -22.36
N LEU A 370 5.31 -8.68 -21.09
CA LEU A 370 6.27 -9.18 -20.08
C LEU A 370 5.77 -10.42 -19.32
N ARG A 371 4.51 -10.82 -19.47
CA ARG A 371 3.97 -12.01 -18.79
C ARG A 371 4.69 -13.31 -19.07
N PRO A 372 5.21 -13.57 -20.30
CA PRO A 372 6.01 -14.76 -20.56
C PRO A 372 7.31 -14.86 -19.76
N LEU A 373 7.77 -13.76 -19.14
CA LEU A 373 8.95 -13.76 -18.27
C LEU A 373 8.65 -14.24 -16.85
N MET A 374 7.38 -14.35 -16.44
CA MET A 374 7.00 -14.78 -15.09
C MET A 374 7.56 -16.18 -14.76
N PRO A 375 7.97 -16.42 -13.50
CA PRO A 375 8.58 -17.69 -13.11
C PRO A 375 7.64 -18.88 -13.33
N ALA A 376 8.04 -19.83 -14.20
CA ALA A 376 7.25 -21.00 -14.58
C ALA A 376 8.08 -22.28 -14.72
N ARG A 377 9.31 -22.32 -14.19
CA ARG A 377 10.25 -23.41 -14.46
C ARG A 377 10.11 -24.58 -13.49
N THR A 378 9.99 -24.31 -12.19
CA THR A 378 9.87 -25.33 -11.14
C THR A 378 8.41 -25.74 -10.91
N GLU A 379 8.19 -26.90 -10.32
CA GLU A 379 6.84 -27.35 -9.95
C GLU A 379 6.17 -26.40 -8.95
N TYR A 380 6.95 -25.79 -8.04
CA TYR A 380 6.49 -24.75 -7.16
C TYR A 380 5.95 -23.55 -7.97
N GLN A 381 6.74 -23.02 -8.92
CA GLN A 381 6.35 -21.87 -9.73
C GLN A 381 5.12 -22.14 -10.60
N LYS A 382 5.03 -23.31 -11.21
CA LYS A 382 3.86 -23.74 -12.00
C LYS A 382 2.60 -23.79 -11.14
N ARG A 383 2.70 -24.31 -9.91
CA ARG A 383 1.59 -24.36 -8.96
C ARG A 383 1.13 -22.94 -8.57
N VAL A 384 2.08 -22.05 -8.26
CA VAL A 384 1.78 -20.65 -7.92
C VAL A 384 1.06 -19.95 -9.07
N LEU A 385 1.54 -20.12 -10.32
CA LEU A 385 0.88 -19.53 -11.50
C LEU A 385 -0.53 -20.09 -11.69
N LYS A 386 -0.72 -21.39 -11.53
CA LYS A 386 -2.05 -22.05 -11.64
C LYS A 386 -3.06 -21.41 -10.68
N VAL A 387 -2.67 -21.20 -9.43
CA VAL A 387 -3.53 -20.54 -8.42
C VAL A 387 -3.79 -19.08 -8.82
N GLN A 388 -2.75 -18.35 -9.22
CA GLN A 388 -2.87 -16.95 -9.66
C GLN A 388 -3.79 -16.79 -10.88
N GLU A 389 -3.65 -17.63 -11.90
CA GLU A 389 -4.50 -17.63 -13.10
C GLU A 389 -5.97 -17.97 -12.76
N ASN A 390 -6.17 -18.89 -11.82
CA ASN A 390 -7.52 -19.19 -11.35
C ASN A 390 -8.14 -18.00 -10.62
N GLU A 391 -7.39 -17.31 -9.78
CA GLU A 391 -7.87 -16.14 -9.04
C GLU A 391 -8.12 -14.92 -9.95
N LEU A 392 -7.42 -14.78 -11.07
CA LEU A 392 -7.71 -13.70 -12.04
C LEU A 392 -9.14 -13.77 -12.61
N LYS A 393 -9.79 -14.92 -12.59
CA LYS A 393 -11.21 -15.08 -12.98
C LYS A 393 -12.17 -14.39 -11.99
N HIS A 394 -11.70 -14.15 -10.78
CA HIS A 394 -12.44 -13.51 -9.68
C HIS A 394 -11.90 -12.11 -9.36
N PHE A 395 -11.10 -11.56 -10.27
CA PHE A 395 -10.50 -10.24 -10.12
C PHE A 395 -11.55 -9.17 -9.85
N SER A 396 -11.30 -8.36 -8.85
CA SER A 396 -12.09 -7.19 -8.55
C SER A 396 -11.17 -6.02 -8.17
N VAL A 397 -11.63 -4.81 -8.42
CA VAL A 397 -10.91 -3.60 -8.00
C VAL A 397 -11.45 -3.10 -6.67
N VAL A 398 -10.58 -2.52 -5.87
CA VAL A 398 -10.99 -1.75 -4.69
C VAL A 398 -11.49 -0.40 -5.18
N ALA A 399 -12.80 -0.17 -5.06
CA ALA A 399 -13.39 1.15 -5.34
C ALA A 399 -13.17 2.09 -4.16
N PHE A 400 -12.78 3.35 -4.43
CA PHE A 400 -12.42 4.29 -3.37
C PHE A 400 -12.83 5.73 -3.73
N SER A 401 -13.02 6.57 -2.69
CA SER A 401 -13.53 7.93 -2.83
C SER A 401 -12.49 8.91 -3.39
N PRO A 402 -12.86 9.79 -4.32
CA PRO A 402 -11.98 10.88 -4.79
C PRO A 402 -11.85 12.04 -3.77
N TYR A 403 -12.54 11.98 -2.65
CA TYR A 403 -12.59 13.06 -1.67
C TYR A 403 -11.74 12.85 -0.43
N ILE A 404 -11.15 11.66 -0.27
CA ILE A 404 -10.25 11.32 0.84
C ILE A 404 -9.11 10.44 0.31
N THR A 405 -7.88 10.63 0.82
CA THR A 405 -6.77 9.70 0.51
C THR A 405 -6.83 8.44 1.36
N GLY A 406 -6.24 7.34 0.86
CA GLY A 406 -6.07 6.12 1.66
C GLY A 406 -5.33 6.38 2.97
N ASP A 407 -4.26 7.18 2.95
CA ASP A 407 -3.48 7.54 4.14
C ASP A 407 -4.33 8.31 5.18
N SER A 408 -5.20 9.24 4.73
CA SER A 408 -6.09 9.98 5.64
C SER A 408 -7.15 9.07 6.26
N PHE A 409 -7.72 8.15 5.47
CA PHE A 409 -8.64 7.14 5.98
C PHE A 409 -7.95 6.26 7.03
N ASP A 410 -6.77 5.75 6.72
CA ASP A 410 -5.98 4.90 7.62
C ASP A 410 -5.63 5.62 8.93
N ALA A 411 -5.24 6.89 8.86
CA ALA A 411 -4.93 7.70 10.04
C ALA A 411 -6.13 7.83 10.98
N LEU A 412 -7.32 8.14 10.43
CA LEU A 412 -8.57 8.23 11.22
C LEU A 412 -8.97 6.87 11.82
N PHE A 413 -8.87 5.80 11.03
CA PHE A 413 -9.15 4.45 11.51
C PHE A 413 -8.19 4.04 12.63
N ASN A 414 -6.88 4.23 12.41
CA ASN A 414 -5.83 3.85 13.35
C ASN A 414 -5.91 4.62 14.68
N GLN A 415 -6.46 5.83 14.66
CA GLN A 415 -6.67 6.62 15.87
C GLN A 415 -7.82 6.07 16.75
N ILE A 416 -8.87 5.49 16.15
CA ILE A 416 -10.11 5.16 16.84
C ILE A 416 -10.25 3.66 17.13
N ALA A 417 -9.89 2.82 16.16
CA ALA A 417 -10.12 1.37 16.21
C ALA A 417 -9.42 0.64 17.38
N PRO A 418 -8.22 1.06 17.86
CA PRO A 418 -7.58 0.40 19.00
C PRO A 418 -8.45 0.26 20.25
N ALA A 419 -9.36 1.20 20.52
CA ALA A 419 -10.29 1.10 21.64
C ALA A 419 -11.21 -0.13 21.53
N ALA A 420 -11.73 -0.41 20.32
CA ALA A 420 -12.54 -1.61 20.09
C ALA A 420 -11.70 -2.89 20.14
N MET A 421 -10.47 -2.85 19.64
CA MET A 421 -9.55 -4.00 19.68
C MET A 421 -9.13 -4.36 21.11
N LYS A 422 -9.12 -3.40 22.03
CA LYS A 422 -8.86 -3.60 23.46
C LYS A 422 -10.13 -3.95 24.27
N GLY A 423 -11.32 -3.90 23.63
CA GLY A 423 -12.59 -4.14 24.32
C GLY A 423 -13.16 -2.92 25.08
N GLU A 424 -12.57 -1.74 24.89
CA GLU A 424 -12.99 -0.48 25.51
C GLU A 424 -14.17 0.18 24.76
N MET A 425 -14.46 -0.28 23.54
CA MET A 425 -15.53 0.21 22.68
C MET A 425 -16.20 -0.97 21.96
N SER A 426 -17.52 -0.94 21.80
CA SER A 426 -18.22 -1.93 20.97
C SER A 426 -18.00 -1.66 19.49
N VAL A 427 -18.15 -2.71 18.63
CA VAL A 427 -18.05 -2.57 17.17
C VAL A 427 -19.09 -1.58 16.64
N ASP A 428 -20.30 -1.57 17.20
CA ASP A 428 -21.35 -0.63 16.82
C ASP A 428 -21.02 0.83 17.14
N ALA A 429 -20.41 1.07 18.29
CA ALA A 429 -19.94 2.41 18.64
C ALA A 429 -18.76 2.84 17.74
N LEU A 430 -17.86 1.90 17.43
CA LEU A 430 -16.76 2.13 16.47
C LEU A 430 -17.31 2.48 15.08
N ALA A 431 -18.27 1.70 14.55
CA ALA A 431 -18.89 1.93 13.25
C ALA A 431 -19.48 3.34 13.13
N ARG A 432 -20.29 3.74 14.12
CA ARG A 432 -20.85 5.11 14.17
C ARG A 432 -19.78 6.19 14.27
N ARG A 433 -18.73 5.96 15.04
CA ARG A 433 -17.63 6.93 15.19
C ARG A 433 -16.83 7.08 13.90
N LEU A 434 -16.53 5.97 13.22
CA LEU A 434 -15.86 5.96 11.92
C LEU A 434 -16.71 6.69 10.87
N ASN A 435 -18.02 6.41 10.79
CA ASN A 435 -18.94 7.14 9.91
C ASN A 435 -18.85 8.66 10.15
N SER A 436 -18.89 9.10 11.42
CA SER A 436 -18.84 10.52 11.74
C SER A 436 -17.56 11.19 11.27
N VAL A 437 -16.39 10.63 11.59
CA VAL A 437 -15.10 11.31 11.32
C VAL A 437 -14.66 11.19 9.86
N ILE A 438 -14.90 10.03 9.24
CA ILE A 438 -14.51 9.81 7.84
C ILE A 438 -15.43 10.60 6.91
N ASN A 439 -16.74 10.62 7.17
CA ASN A 439 -17.68 11.39 6.35
C ASN A 439 -17.47 12.90 6.47
N GLU A 440 -17.06 13.39 7.64
CA GLU A 440 -16.67 14.80 7.78
C GLU A 440 -15.43 15.13 6.93
N GLN A 441 -14.43 14.23 6.87
CA GLN A 441 -13.26 14.41 6.03
C GLN A 441 -13.61 14.32 4.54
N ILE A 442 -14.47 13.37 4.14
CA ILE A 442 -14.98 13.25 2.76
C ILE A 442 -15.72 14.53 2.34
N LYS A 443 -16.61 15.05 3.20
CA LYS A 443 -17.34 16.29 2.96
C LYS A 443 -16.40 17.46 2.67
N ARG A 444 -15.38 17.65 3.52
CA ARG A 444 -14.35 18.69 3.31
C ARG A 444 -13.59 18.50 1.99
N GLY A 445 -13.26 17.24 1.66
CA GLY A 445 -12.60 16.93 0.40
C GLY A 445 -13.48 17.19 -0.82
N LYS A 446 -14.80 16.95 -0.72
CA LYS A 446 -15.77 17.25 -1.77
C LYS A 446 -15.91 18.76 -1.99
N GLU A 447 -15.97 19.56 -0.91
CA GLU A 447 -16.01 21.01 -0.97
C GLU A 447 -14.76 21.64 -1.63
N GLN A 448 -13.62 20.94 -1.60
CA GLN A 448 -12.37 21.42 -2.23
C GLN A 448 -12.32 21.20 -3.75
N VAL A 449 -13.18 20.34 -4.31
CA VAL A 449 -13.19 20.02 -5.75
C VAL A 449 -14.51 20.38 -6.42
N ALA A 450 -15.47 20.96 -5.68
CA ALA A 450 -16.71 21.55 -6.19
C ALA A 450 -16.42 22.98 -6.66
#